data_b0769abb7bda27955ddb5117193e109d
#
_entry.id   b0769abb7bda27955ddb5117193e109d
#
_cell.length_a   1.000
_cell.length_b   1.000
_cell.length_c   1.000
_cell.angle_alpha   90.00
_cell.angle_beta   90.00
_cell.angle_gamma   90.00
#
_symmetry.space_group_name_H-M   'P 1'
#
loop_
_entity.id
_entity.type
_entity.pdbx_description
1 polymer ?
#
loop_
_entity_poly.entity_id
_entity_poly.type
_entity_poly.pdbx_seq_one_letter_code
_entity_poly.pdbx_strand_id
1 'polypeptide(L)'
;MVKIPNEIKEFIEKQGIFAVGTVGKNNLANVSPRIFFRVDENVICWLDFFKHKSYKNIQTNPWVTISVFNKDELKGFQFRGIVSFITDEPKKTKIKEDIIKKVLEKNSSEKIKKLGEKNEVQVIQFEPKVCYSLNPEEFSDMCIGSDVDSTHLFQK
;
A
#
# COMPACT_ATOMS: atom_id res chain seq x y z
N MET A 1 -8.90 12.43 8.45
CA MET A 1 -8.20 11.18 8.04
C MET A 1 -9.17 10.26 7.32
N VAL A 2 -8.81 9.79 6.16
CA VAL A 2 -9.66 8.89 5.38
C VAL A 2 -9.70 7.52 6.07
N LYS A 3 -10.89 7.08 6.42
CA LYS A 3 -11.10 5.72 6.93
C LYS A 3 -11.19 4.76 5.76
N ILE A 4 -10.55 3.61 5.91
CA ILE A 4 -10.68 2.51 4.96
C ILE A 4 -11.90 1.68 5.38
N PRO A 5 -12.99 1.66 4.59
CA PRO A 5 -14.16 0.86 4.92
C PRO A 5 -13.80 -0.63 5.06
N ASN A 6 -14.48 -1.33 5.96
CA ASN A 6 -14.20 -2.75 6.20
C ASN A 6 -14.30 -3.60 4.93
N GLU A 7 -15.25 -3.31 4.06
CA GLU A 7 -15.41 -3.99 2.77
C GLU A 7 -14.16 -3.86 1.88
N ILE A 8 -13.57 -2.67 1.83
CA ILE A 8 -12.35 -2.41 1.06
C ILE A 8 -11.16 -3.09 1.71
N LYS A 9 -11.05 -3.02 3.03
CA LYS A 9 -10.02 -3.75 3.79
C LYS A 9 -10.04 -5.24 3.48
N GLU A 10 -11.21 -5.87 3.60
CA GLU A 10 -11.40 -7.30 3.31
C GLU A 10 -11.05 -7.63 1.86
N PHE A 11 -11.43 -6.77 0.92
CA PHE A 11 -11.08 -6.91 -0.49
C PHE A 11 -9.55 -6.92 -0.70
N ILE A 12 -8.82 -5.96 -0.13
CA ILE A 12 -7.36 -5.88 -0.24
C ILE A 12 -6.71 -7.12 0.37
N GLU A 13 -7.15 -7.52 1.56
CA GLU A 13 -6.63 -8.70 2.25
C GLU A 13 -6.89 -10.00 1.48
N LYS A 14 -8.05 -10.12 0.85
CA LYS A 14 -8.40 -11.27 0.00
C LYS A 14 -7.52 -11.35 -1.25
N GLN A 15 -7.21 -10.23 -1.89
CA GLN A 15 -6.28 -10.21 -3.02
C GLN A 15 -4.87 -10.63 -2.61
N GLY A 16 -4.42 -10.29 -1.40
CA GLY A 16 -3.11 -10.66 -0.86
C GLY A 16 -1.92 -9.97 -1.56
N ILE A 17 -2.18 -9.06 -2.45
CA ILE A 17 -1.19 -8.29 -3.20
C ILE A 17 -1.76 -6.94 -3.62
N PHE A 18 -0.94 -5.91 -3.59
CA PHE A 18 -1.25 -4.63 -4.23
C PHE A 18 0.00 -4.05 -4.90
N ALA A 19 -0.19 -3.15 -5.84
CA ALA A 19 0.88 -2.41 -6.48
C ALA A 19 1.09 -1.05 -5.81
N VAL A 20 2.35 -0.67 -5.64
CA VAL A 20 2.76 0.63 -5.11
C VAL A 20 3.42 1.43 -6.22
N GLY A 21 2.85 2.59 -6.54
CA GLY A 21 3.39 3.55 -7.48
C GLY A 21 4.10 4.70 -6.75
N THR A 22 5.32 5.00 -7.16
CA THR A 22 6.16 6.07 -6.60
C THR A 22 6.76 6.91 -7.72
N VAL A 23 7.10 8.15 -7.41
CA VAL A 23 7.77 9.05 -8.35
C VAL A 23 8.98 9.67 -7.67
N GLY A 24 10.13 9.58 -8.32
CA GLY A 24 11.38 10.15 -7.84
C GLY A 24 11.68 11.54 -8.43
N LYS A 25 12.91 12.00 -8.22
CA LYS A 25 13.40 13.32 -8.65
C LYS A 25 13.35 13.56 -10.16
N ASN A 26 13.41 12.49 -10.96
CA ASN A 26 13.40 12.55 -12.43
C ASN A 26 11.98 12.49 -13.04
N ASN A 27 10.94 12.55 -12.20
CA ASN A 27 9.53 12.41 -12.60
C ASN A 27 9.19 11.09 -13.31
N LEU A 28 10.05 10.08 -13.23
CA LEU A 28 9.76 8.75 -13.73
C LEU A 28 8.99 7.95 -12.67
N ALA A 29 7.85 7.43 -13.06
CA ALA A 29 7.06 6.57 -12.21
C ALA A 29 7.70 5.19 -12.08
N ASN A 30 7.66 4.62 -10.89
CA ASN A 30 8.02 3.24 -10.61
C ASN A 30 6.86 2.53 -9.94
N VAL A 31 6.56 1.32 -10.38
CA VAL A 31 5.50 0.50 -9.81
C VAL A 31 6.08 -0.85 -9.37
N SER A 32 5.76 -1.28 -8.18
CA SER A 32 6.21 -2.56 -7.64
C SER A 32 5.18 -3.19 -6.71
N PRO A 33 5.12 -4.55 -6.67
CA PRO A 33 4.13 -5.24 -5.84
C PRO A 33 4.52 -5.29 -4.37
N ARG A 34 3.51 -5.43 -3.50
CA ARG A 34 3.65 -5.70 -2.07
C ARG A 34 2.74 -6.83 -1.66
N ILE A 35 3.31 -7.83 -0.98
CA ILE A 35 2.57 -8.98 -0.42
C ILE A 35 2.67 -9.05 1.10
N PHE A 36 3.70 -8.46 1.71
CA PHE A 36 3.85 -8.37 3.15
C PHE A 36 3.26 -7.06 3.64
N PHE A 37 1.97 -7.08 4.00
CA PHE A 37 1.26 -5.88 4.43
C PHE A 37 0.15 -6.18 5.44
N ARG A 38 -0.32 -5.12 6.06
CA ARG A 38 -1.45 -5.10 6.97
C ARG A 38 -2.31 -3.86 6.66
N VAL A 39 -3.61 -4.05 6.65
CA VAL A 39 -4.58 -2.95 6.49
C VAL A 39 -5.27 -2.70 7.82
N ASP A 40 -5.10 -1.52 8.37
CA ASP A 40 -5.80 -1.05 9.56
C ASP A 40 -6.93 -0.07 9.16
N GLU A 41 -7.63 0.48 10.13
CA GLU A 41 -8.78 1.38 9.86
C GLU A 41 -8.40 2.63 9.05
N ASN A 42 -7.21 3.19 9.32
CA ASN A 42 -6.79 4.48 8.74
C ASN A 42 -5.43 4.42 8.02
N VAL A 43 -4.73 3.31 8.08
CA VAL A 43 -3.39 3.16 7.52
C VAL A 43 -3.19 1.80 6.89
N ILE A 44 -2.29 1.74 5.93
CA ILE A 44 -1.77 0.50 5.39
C ILE A 44 -0.28 0.46 5.70
N CYS A 45 0.18 -0.62 6.34
CA CYS A 45 1.59 -0.82 6.60
C CYS A 45 2.11 -1.96 5.73
N TRP A 46 3.32 -1.80 5.18
CA TRP A 46 3.99 -2.89 4.46
C TRP A 46 5.46 -2.97 4.80
N LEU A 47 6.07 -4.08 4.41
CA LEU A 47 7.49 -4.33 4.60
C LEU A 47 8.26 -4.17 3.28
N ASP A 48 9.30 -3.36 3.29
CA ASP A 48 10.30 -3.26 2.24
C ASP A 48 11.55 -4.01 2.66
N PHE A 49 11.84 -5.12 1.97
CA PHE A 49 12.99 -5.96 2.23
C PHE A 49 14.25 -5.49 1.49
N PHE A 50 14.09 -4.60 0.53
CA PHE A 50 15.16 -4.10 -0.32
C PHE A 50 15.08 -2.59 -0.51
N LYS A 51 16.22 -1.93 -0.55
CA LYS A 51 16.33 -0.49 -0.77
C LYS A 51 16.50 -0.17 -2.26
N HIS A 52 15.49 -0.53 -3.07
CA HIS A 52 15.49 -0.29 -4.51
C HIS A 52 14.83 1.05 -4.90
N LYS A 53 14.28 1.12 -6.11
CA LYS A 53 13.73 2.35 -6.69
C LYS A 53 12.61 2.98 -5.86
N SER A 54 11.65 2.18 -5.39
CA SER A 54 10.55 2.69 -4.56
C SER A 54 11.07 3.30 -3.25
N TYR A 55 12.00 2.62 -2.58
CA TYR A 55 12.61 3.12 -1.36
C TYR A 55 13.30 4.47 -1.56
N LYS A 56 14.08 4.61 -2.64
CA LYS A 56 14.76 5.86 -2.99
C LYS A 56 13.76 6.96 -3.33
N ASN A 57 12.71 6.65 -4.06
CA ASN A 57 11.69 7.61 -4.47
C ASN A 57 10.95 8.18 -3.27
N ILE A 58 10.51 7.35 -2.33
CA ILE A 58 9.75 7.82 -1.17
C ILE A 58 10.56 8.65 -0.18
N GLN A 59 11.87 8.56 -0.20
CA GLN A 59 12.74 9.44 0.59
C GLN A 59 12.71 10.90 0.11
N THR A 60 12.42 11.12 -1.16
CA THR A 60 12.39 12.45 -1.77
C THR A 60 10.97 12.93 -2.08
N ASN A 61 10.05 12.00 -2.31
CA ASN A 61 8.66 12.29 -2.56
C ASN A 61 7.78 11.29 -1.78
N PRO A 62 7.16 11.71 -0.68
CA PRO A 62 6.36 10.83 0.16
C PRO A 62 4.99 10.48 -0.43
N TRP A 63 4.58 11.10 -1.52
CA TRP A 63 3.32 10.77 -2.18
C TRP A 63 3.42 9.45 -2.93
N VAL A 64 2.45 8.59 -2.66
CA VAL A 64 2.40 7.23 -3.17
C VAL A 64 0.98 6.91 -3.65
N THR A 65 0.90 6.11 -4.69
CA THR A 65 -0.36 5.52 -5.14
C THR A 65 -0.34 4.02 -4.89
N ILE A 66 -1.42 3.50 -4.29
CA ILE A 66 -1.66 2.06 -4.16
C ILE A 66 -2.79 1.68 -5.10
N SER A 67 -2.62 0.56 -5.81
CA SER A 67 -3.66 0.00 -6.67
C SER A 67 -3.85 -1.49 -6.38
N VAL A 68 -5.09 -1.90 -6.22
CA VAL A 68 -5.49 -3.30 -6.05
C VAL A 68 -6.67 -3.59 -6.97
N PHE A 69 -6.62 -4.72 -7.67
CA PHE A 69 -7.63 -5.06 -8.67
C PHE A 69 -7.86 -6.56 -8.76
N ASN A 70 -9.12 -6.96 -8.87
CA ASN A 70 -9.53 -8.33 -9.18
C ASN A 70 -10.14 -8.37 -10.58
N LYS A 71 -9.49 -9.05 -11.49
CA LYS A 71 -9.90 -9.12 -12.90
C LYS A 71 -11.20 -9.90 -13.13
N ASP A 72 -11.48 -10.88 -12.29
CA ASP A 72 -12.65 -11.74 -12.45
C ASP A 72 -13.93 -11.05 -11.95
N GLU A 73 -13.80 -10.26 -10.89
CA GLU A 73 -14.89 -9.43 -10.35
C GLU A 73 -14.99 -8.07 -11.05
N LEU A 74 -14.02 -7.69 -11.89
CA LEU A 74 -13.87 -6.35 -12.49
C LEU A 74 -13.99 -5.24 -11.45
N LYS A 75 -13.36 -5.46 -10.30
CA LYS A 75 -13.44 -4.59 -9.13
C LYS A 75 -12.05 -4.24 -8.63
N GLY A 76 -11.88 -3.00 -8.21
CA GLY A 76 -10.62 -2.56 -7.63
C GLY A 76 -10.71 -1.20 -6.99
N PHE A 77 -9.62 -0.82 -6.34
CA PHE A 77 -9.48 0.45 -5.63
C PHE A 77 -8.11 1.05 -5.85
N GLN A 78 -8.09 2.37 -5.91
CA GLN A 78 -6.85 3.15 -5.94
C GLN A 78 -6.85 4.11 -4.76
N PHE A 79 -5.74 4.13 -4.04
CA PHE A 79 -5.49 5.11 -2.99
C PHE A 79 -4.33 6.01 -3.41
N ARG A 80 -4.45 7.28 -3.09
CA ARG A 80 -3.31 8.20 -3.08
C ARG A 80 -3.12 8.71 -1.67
N GLY A 81 -1.88 8.81 -1.23
CA GLY A 81 -1.59 9.24 0.13
C GLY A 81 -0.11 9.43 0.38
N ILE A 82 0.22 9.59 1.64
CA ILE A 82 1.56 9.93 2.09
C ILE A 82 2.13 8.76 2.90
N VAL A 83 3.41 8.45 2.65
CA VAL A 83 4.13 7.44 3.40
C VAL A 83 5.12 8.05 4.39
N SER A 84 5.35 7.31 5.46
CA SER A 84 6.41 7.55 6.43
C SER A 84 7.08 6.23 6.84
N PHE A 85 8.33 6.32 7.27
CA PHE A 85 9.04 5.18 7.85
C PHE A 85 8.73 5.07 9.33
N ILE A 86 8.42 3.87 9.79
CA ILE A 86 8.31 3.59 11.22
C ILE A 86 9.72 3.39 11.78
N THR A 87 10.17 4.32 12.61
CA THR A 87 11.51 4.34 13.22
C THR A 87 11.52 3.94 14.68
N ASP A 88 10.38 4.01 15.37
CA ASP A 88 10.25 3.54 16.75
C ASP A 88 10.41 2.01 16.80
N GLU A 89 11.52 1.55 17.36
CA GLU A 89 11.91 0.13 17.31
C GLU A 89 10.88 -0.83 17.92
N PRO A 90 10.29 -0.60 19.10
CA PRO A 90 9.23 -1.47 19.62
C PRO A 90 8.01 -1.57 18.69
N LYS A 91 7.56 -0.45 18.16
CA LYS A 91 6.44 -0.38 17.21
C LYS A 91 6.78 -1.07 15.88
N LYS A 92 7.96 -0.79 15.35
CA LYS A 92 8.49 -1.39 14.12
C LYS A 92 8.53 -2.91 14.21
N THR A 93 9.13 -3.44 15.28
CA THR A 93 9.23 -4.88 15.52
C THR A 93 7.86 -5.54 15.60
N LYS A 94 6.93 -4.95 16.34
CA LYS A 94 5.58 -5.48 16.49
C LYS A 94 4.84 -5.54 15.15
N ILE A 95 4.87 -4.46 14.38
CA ILE A 95 4.22 -4.41 13.05
C ILE A 95 4.84 -5.43 12.11
N LYS A 96 6.17 -5.52 12.08
CA LYS A 96 6.90 -6.50 11.28
C LYS A 96 6.48 -7.93 11.60
N GLU A 97 6.49 -8.30 12.88
CA GLU A 97 6.11 -9.66 13.33
C GLU A 97 4.67 -9.98 12.99
N ASP A 98 3.73 -9.06 13.22
CA ASP A 98 2.32 -9.23 12.89
C ASP A 98 2.10 -9.46 11.40
N ILE A 99 2.77 -8.69 10.55
CA ILE A 99 2.67 -8.82 9.08
C ILE A 99 3.25 -10.15 8.62
N ILE A 100 4.45 -10.50 9.07
CA ILE A 100 5.11 -11.76 8.68
C ILE A 100 4.27 -12.96 9.09
N LYS A 101 3.79 -12.99 10.32
CA LYS A 101 2.92 -14.06 10.84
C LYS A 101 1.67 -14.22 9.95
N LYS A 102 0.98 -13.12 9.67
CA LYS A 102 -0.25 -13.11 8.87
C LYS A 102 -0.02 -13.63 7.44
N VAL A 103 1.08 -13.24 6.82
CA VAL A 103 1.42 -13.68 5.46
C VAL A 103 1.80 -15.15 5.43
N LEU A 104 2.61 -15.62 6.37
CA LEU A 104 3.05 -17.02 6.44
C LEU A 104 1.91 -18.00 6.79
N GLU A 105 0.90 -17.57 7.51
CA GLU A 105 -0.31 -18.37 7.76
C GLU A 105 -1.09 -18.69 6.47
N LYS A 106 -0.99 -17.81 5.45
CA LYS A 106 -1.72 -17.92 4.18
C LYS A 106 -0.87 -18.42 3.01
N ASN A 107 0.45 -18.51 3.16
CA ASN A 107 1.37 -18.83 2.07
C ASN A 107 2.35 -19.93 2.47
N SER A 108 2.39 -20.99 1.68
CA SER A 108 3.30 -22.13 1.88
C SER A 108 4.57 -22.04 1.02
N SER A 109 4.73 -21.01 0.20
CA SER A 109 5.89 -20.83 -0.68
C SER A 109 7.20 -20.67 0.12
N GLU A 110 8.18 -21.51 -0.20
CA GLU A 110 9.54 -21.41 0.39
C GLU A 110 10.21 -20.05 0.10
N LYS A 111 9.94 -19.47 -1.06
CA LYS A 111 10.47 -18.15 -1.42
C LYS A 111 9.92 -17.06 -0.51
N ILE A 112 8.62 -17.11 -0.20
CA ILE A 112 7.96 -16.16 0.71
C ILE A 112 8.48 -16.35 2.14
N LYS A 113 8.63 -17.59 2.60
CA LYS A 113 9.22 -17.90 3.92
C LYS A 113 10.62 -17.33 4.07
N LYS A 114 11.50 -17.58 3.10
CA LYS A 114 12.86 -17.06 3.10
C LYS A 114 12.92 -15.54 3.12
N LEU A 115 12.02 -14.88 2.40
CA LEU A 115 11.92 -13.43 2.41
C LEU A 115 11.52 -12.91 3.80
N GLY A 116 10.58 -13.56 4.47
CA GLY A 116 10.13 -13.21 5.81
C GLY A 116 11.21 -13.38 6.91
N GLU A 117 12.25 -14.17 6.66
CA GLU A 117 13.37 -14.38 7.59
C GLU A 117 14.42 -13.28 7.55
N LYS A 118 14.33 -12.33 6.61
CA LYS A 118 15.29 -11.21 6.52
C LYS A 118 15.22 -10.32 7.76
N ASN A 119 16.41 -9.98 8.30
CA ASN A 119 16.53 -9.16 9.51
C ASN A 119 16.40 -7.66 9.22
N GLU A 120 17.00 -7.19 8.12
CA GLU A 120 16.92 -5.78 7.72
C GLU A 120 15.65 -5.52 6.89
N VAL A 121 14.65 -4.97 7.54
CA VAL A 121 13.36 -4.68 6.93
C VAL A 121 12.96 -3.26 7.28
N GLN A 122 12.49 -2.51 6.29
CA GLN A 122 11.85 -1.22 6.50
C GLN A 122 10.36 -1.41 6.65
N VAL A 123 9.77 -0.80 7.66
CA VAL A 123 8.32 -0.74 7.84
C VAL A 123 7.83 0.60 7.35
N ILE A 124 7.00 0.58 6.32
CA ILE A 124 6.41 1.76 5.72
C ILE A 124 4.96 1.86 6.18
N GLN A 125 4.57 3.04 6.64
CA GLN A 125 3.18 3.36 6.96
C GLN A 125 2.63 4.30 5.89
N PHE A 126 1.53 3.93 5.29
CA PHE A 126 0.80 4.72 4.31
C PHE A 126 -0.49 5.26 4.93
N GLU A 127 -0.65 6.56 4.84
CA GLU A 127 -1.86 7.26 5.24
C GLU A 127 -2.64 7.69 3.99
N PRO A 128 -3.79 7.07 3.72
CA PRO A 128 -4.60 7.43 2.55
C PRO A 128 -5.17 8.85 2.69
N LYS A 129 -5.09 9.61 1.61
CA LYS A 129 -5.68 10.95 1.49
C LYS A 129 -6.90 10.97 0.59
N VAL A 130 -6.97 10.03 -0.36
CA VAL A 130 -8.10 9.84 -1.24
C VAL A 130 -8.19 8.38 -1.69
N CYS A 131 -9.40 7.89 -1.86
CA CYS A 131 -9.68 6.55 -2.38
C CYS A 131 -10.65 6.64 -3.56
N TYR A 132 -10.33 5.93 -4.63
CA TYR A 132 -11.15 5.82 -5.84
C TYR A 132 -11.56 4.38 -6.11
N SER A 133 -12.75 4.22 -6.69
CA SER A 133 -13.14 2.96 -7.34
C SER A 133 -12.43 2.82 -8.68
N LEU A 134 -11.95 1.60 -8.97
CA LEU A 134 -11.43 1.21 -10.28
C LEU A 134 -12.38 0.29 -11.04
N ASN A 135 -13.64 0.20 -10.60
CA ASN A 135 -14.64 -0.60 -11.27
C ASN A 135 -14.96 -0.01 -12.65
N PRO A 136 -14.74 -0.76 -13.78
CA PRO A 136 -14.97 -0.23 -15.11
C PRO A 136 -16.45 0.07 -15.42
N GLU A 137 -17.37 -0.53 -14.68
CA GLU A 137 -18.83 -0.29 -14.82
C GLU A 137 -19.28 0.97 -14.09
N GLU A 138 -18.45 1.49 -13.19
CA GLU A 138 -18.65 2.77 -12.51
C GLU A 138 -17.89 3.87 -13.27
N PHE A 139 -18.25 5.12 -13.02
CA PHE A 139 -17.46 6.21 -13.56
C PHE A 139 -16.04 6.12 -13.02
N SER A 140 -15.06 6.13 -13.92
CA SER A 140 -13.67 6.33 -13.55
C SER A 140 -13.58 7.61 -12.70
N ASP A 141 -12.76 7.61 -11.67
CA ASP A 141 -12.58 8.74 -10.75
C ASP A 141 -13.69 8.92 -9.70
N MET A 142 -14.54 7.91 -9.48
CA MET A 142 -15.48 7.95 -8.37
C MET A 142 -14.71 7.95 -7.05
N CYS A 143 -14.72 9.08 -6.36
CA CYS A 143 -14.09 9.26 -5.06
C CYS A 143 -14.94 8.62 -3.96
N ILE A 144 -14.37 7.67 -3.23
CA ILE A 144 -15.01 7.01 -2.09
C ILE A 144 -14.78 7.81 -0.81
N GLY A 145 -13.63 8.46 -0.69
CA GLY A 145 -13.30 9.32 0.45
C GLY A 145 -12.10 10.19 0.17
N SER A 146 -12.09 11.40 0.72
CA SER A 146 -10.98 12.34 0.57
C SER A 146 -10.82 13.22 1.82
N ASP A 147 -9.56 13.44 2.19
CA ASP A 147 -9.13 14.41 3.22
C ASP A 147 -8.61 15.70 2.62
N VAL A 148 -8.47 15.77 1.30
CA VAL A 148 -7.85 16.88 0.59
C VAL A 148 -8.88 17.58 -0.26
N ASP A 149 -8.73 18.88 -0.37
CA ASP A 149 -9.47 19.63 -1.36
C ASP A 149 -9.18 19.03 -2.74
N SER A 150 -10.20 18.46 -3.33
CA SER A 150 -10.14 17.70 -4.57
C SER A 150 -9.59 18.50 -5.76
N THR A 151 -9.60 19.82 -5.66
CA THR A 151 -9.12 20.71 -6.72
C THR A 151 -7.64 20.52 -7.08
N HIS A 152 -6.80 20.08 -6.14
CA HIS A 152 -5.36 19.87 -6.39
C HIS A 152 -4.99 18.47 -6.88
N LEU A 153 -5.88 17.49 -6.70
CA LEU A 153 -5.62 16.09 -7.07
C LEU A 153 -6.13 15.75 -8.48
N PHE A 154 -6.92 16.65 -9.08
CA PHE A 154 -7.60 16.45 -10.35
C PHE A 154 -7.15 17.43 -11.45
N GLN A 155 -6.04 18.12 -11.26
CA GLN A 155 -5.49 18.90 -12.37
C GLN A 155 -5.08 17.95 -13.49
N LYS A 156 -5.85 18.04 -14.57
CA LYS A 156 -5.64 17.33 -15.82
C LYS A 156 -4.30 17.72 -16.45
#